data_250a117ed5e1f355f6952e497e133f8f
#
_entry.id   250a117ed5e1f355f6952e497e133f8f
#
_cell.length_a   1.000
_cell.length_b   1.000
_cell.length_c   1.000
_cell.angle_alpha   90.00
_cell.angle_beta   90.00
_cell.angle_gamma   90.00
#
_symmetry.space_group_name_H-M   'P 1'
#
loop_
_entity.id
_entity.type
_entity.pdbx_description
1 polymer ?
#
loop_
_entity_poly.entity_id
_entity_poly.type
_entity_poly.pdbx_seq_one_letter_code
_entity_poly.pdbx_strand_id
1 'polypeptide(L)'
;MASAAALLKSSFLPKKSEWGASRQVAAPRPVTVSMVVVRASTYADELVKTAKTVASPGRGILAMDESNATCGKRLASIGLENTEANRQAYRTLLVTAPGLGQYISGAILFEETLYQSAVDGRKIVDILAEHGIVPGIKVDKGLVPLAGSTTSR
;
A
#
# COMPACT_ATOMS: atom_id res chain seq x y z
N MET A 1 52.93 53.20 12.08
CA MET A 1 51.82 54.15 12.07
C MET A 1 50.61 53.45 12.74
N ALA A 2 50.22 53.94 13.88
CA ALA A 2 49.22 53.44 14.76
C ALA A 2 47.79 53.79 14.24
N SER A 3 46.83 52.91 14.41
CA SER A 3 45.42 53.32 14.40
C SER A 3 44.68 52.51 15.48
N ALA A 4 44.04 53.24 16.35
CA ALA A 4 43.36 52.80 17.55
C ALA A 4 42.00 52.21 17.24
N ALA A 5 41.67 51.08 17.89
CA ALA A 5 40.32 50.53 17.96
C ALA A 5 39.66 50.99 19.26
N ALA A 6 38.59 51.77 19.15
CA ALA A 6 37.77 52.20 20.28
C ALA A 6 36.79 51.09 20.70
N LEU A 7 36.90 50.63 21.97
CA LEU A 7 35.93 49.78 22.63
C LEU A 7 34.72 50.63 23.12
N LEU A 8 33.55 50.39 22.60
CA LEU A 8 32.29 50.80 23.22
C LEU A 8 31.74 49.68 24.08
N LYS A 9 31.87 49.82 25.40
CA LYS A 9 31.15 49.01 26.40
C LYS A 9 29.78 49.61 26.61
N SER A 10 28.75 48.89 26.15
CA SER A 10 27.37 49.18 26.51
C SER A 10 26.97 48.21 27.62
N SER A 11 26.87 48.73 28.84
CA SER A 11 26.37 48.05 30.01
C SER A 11 24.83 48.20 30.03
N PHE A 12 24.12 47.13 29.57
CA PHE A 12 22.70 47.03 29.80
C PHE A 12 22.47 45.96 30.86
N LEU A 13 22.22 46.38 32.11
CA LEU A 13 21.74 45.55 33.19
C LEU A 13 20.20 45.51 33.09
N PRO A 14 19.54 44.34 32.94
CA PRO A 14 18.12 44.25 33.09
C PRO A 14 17.76 44.23 34.60
N LYS A 15 16.80 45.07 34.99
CA LYS A 15 16.20 45.12 36.31
C LYS A 15 15.58 43.75 36.63
N LYS A 16 15.88 43.19 37.81
CA LYS A 16 15.17 42.09 38.42
C LYS A 16 13.70 42.47 38.61
N SER A 17 12.81 41.85 37.89
CA SER A 17 11.41 41.80 38.20
C SER A 17 11.16 40.57 39.09
N GLU A 18 10.74 40.85 40.33
CA GLU A 18 10.25 39.84 41.26
C GLU A 18 8.92 39.26 40.73
N TRP A 19 8.99 38.05 40.20
CA TRP A 19 7.83 37.21 40.02
C TRP A 19 8.04 35.95 40.85
N GLY A 20 7.72 36.08 42.14
CA GLY A 20 7.57 34.95 43.01
C GLY A 20 6.22 34.28 42.74
N ALA A 21 6.24 33.19 42.05
CA ALA A 21 5.28 32.09 42.20
C ALA A 21 5.93 30.85 41.54
N SER A 22 6.55 30.07 42.36
CA SER A 22 7.00 28.72 41.95
C SER A 22 5.78 27.85 41.68
N ARG A 23 5.29 27.82 40.44
CA ARG A 23 4.43 26.74 39.97
C ARG A 23 5.26 25.47 40.02
N GLN A 24 5.02 24.62 40.98
CA GLN A 24 5.45 23.25 40.95
C GLN A 24 4.87 22.59 39.66
N VAL A 25 5.71 22.46 38.63
CA VAL A 25 5.36 21.66 37.49
C VAL A 25 5.39 20.22 37.97
N ALA A 26 4.20 19.62 38.08
CA ALA A 26 4.09 18.19 38.39
C ALA A 26 4.89 17.41 37.37
N ALA A 27 5.78 16.55 37.85
CA ALA A 27 6.56 15.68 36.99
C ALA A 27 5.61 14.89 36.06
N PRO A 28 5.94 14.75 34.78
CA PRO A 28 5.11 13.97 33.87
C PRO A 28 5.04 12.53 34.40
N ARG A 29 3.82 12.05 34.61
CA ARG A 29 3.58 10.65 34.97
C ARG A 29 4.23 9.77 33.89
N PRO A 30 4.97 8.71 34.28
CA PRO A 30 5.48 7.76 33.30
C PRO A 30 4.30 7.16 32.55
N VAL A 31 4.23 7.43 31.23
CA VAL A 31 3.30 6.77 30.34
C VAL A 31 3.81 5.35 30.20
N THR A 32 3.17 4.41 30.88
CA THR A 32 3.44 2.99 30.68
C THR A 32 2.93 2.65 29.29
N VAL A 33 3.83 2.65 28.31
CA VAL A 33 3.53 2.13 26.98
C VAL A 33 3.40 0.61 27.18
N SER A 34 2.16 0.14 27.29
CA SER A 34 1.88 -1.29 27.17
C SER A 34 2.34 -1.71 25.78
N MET A 35 3.49 -2.37 25.71
CA MET A 35 3.87 -3.08 24.50
C MET A 35 2.78 -4.11 24.22
N VAL A 36 1.95 -3.85 23.23
CA VAL A 36 1.10 -4.87 22.63
C VAL A 36 2.07 -5.84 21.95
N VAL A 37 2.41 -6.91 22.65
CA VAL A 37 3.10 -8.04 22.04
C VAL A 37 2.13 -8.66 21.06
N VAL A 38 2.24 -8.26 19.80
CA VAL A 38 1.57 -8.95 18.70
C VAL A 38 2.19 -10.33 18.65
N ARG A 39 1.52 -11.32 19.22
CA ARG A 39 1.89 -12.72 19.05
C ARG A 39 1.89 -12.99 17.57
N ALA A 40 3.04 -13.42 17.04
CA ALA A 40 3.13 -13.92 15.68
C ALA A 40 1.94 -14.85 15.43
N SER A 41 1.16 -14.55 14.40
CA SER A 41 -0.07 -15.28 14.11
C SER A 41 0.29 -16.74 13.80
N THR A 42 -0.67 -17.63 13.99
CA THR A 42 -0.58 -19.05 13.61
C THR A 42 -0.15 -19.23 12.13
N TYR A 43 -0.31 -18.18 11.32
CA TYR A 43 -0.01 -18.16 9.89
C TYR A 43 1.32 -17.46 9.52
N ALA A 44 2.19 -17.17 10.51
CA ALA A 44 3.43 -16.42 10.23
C ALA A 44 4.32 -17.11 9.19
N ASP A 45 4.48 -18.43 9.30
CA ASP A 45 5.32 -19.20 8.36
C ASP A 45 4.69 -19.23 6.95
N GLU A 46 3.38 -19.35 6.86
CA GLU A 46 2.62 -19.31 5.61
C GLU A 46 2.76 -17.94 4.94
N LEU A 47 2.59 -16.85 5.70
CA LEU A 47 2.75 -15.49 5.20
C LEU A 47 4.17 -15.22 4.70
N VAL A 48 5.18 -15.66 5.43
CA VAL A 48 6.59 -15.54 5.03
C VAL A 48 6.86 -16.34 3.76
N LYS A 49 6.35 -17.57 3.66
CA LYS A 49 6.49 -18.40 2.46
C LYS A 49 5.83 -17.73 1.26
N THR A 50 4.61 -17.26 1.40
CA THR A 50 3.86 -16.55 0.35
C THR A 50 4.60 -15.30 -0.11
N ALA A 51 5.05 -14.46 0.82
CA ALA A 51 5.83 -13.26 0.50
C ALA A 51 7.10 -13.58 -0.29
N LYS A 52 7.86 -14.60 0.13
CA LYS A 52 9.06 -15.06 -0.59
C LYS A 52 8.73 -15.60 -1.98
N THR A 53 7.61 -16.30 -2.14
CA THR A 53 7.16 -16.83 -3.43
C THR A 53 6.81 -15.68 -4.37
N VAL A 54 6.04 -14.70 -3.89
CA VAL A 54 5.64 -13.53 -4.69
C VAL A 54 6.86 -12.67 -5.07
N ALA A 55 7.82 -12.50 -4.15
CA ALA A 55 9.05 -11.73 -4.37
C ALA A 55 10.17 -12.56 -5.02
N SER A 56 9.88 -13.70 -5.65
CA SER A 56 10.91 -14.55 -6.23
C SER A 56 11.67 -13.85 -7.36
N PRO A 57 13.01 -13.97 -7.42
CA PRO A 57 13.82 -13.33 -8.46
C PRO A 57 13.42 -13.74 -9.88
N GLY A 58 13.45 -12.79 -10.80
CA GLY A 58 13.16 -13.01 -12.22
C GLY A 58 11.69 -13.11 -12.57
N ARG A 59 10.78 -13.00 -11.59
CA ARG A 59 9.34 -12.99 -11.81
C ARG A 59 8.70 -11.73 -11.23
N GLY A 60 7.65 -11.24 -11.88
CA GLY A 60 6.90 -10.05 -11.48
C GLY A 60 5.51 -10.38 -10.95
N ILE A 61 4.75 -9.34 -10.60
CA ILE A 61 3.34 -9.43 -10.21
C ILE A 61 2.50 -8.89 -11.36
N LEU A 62 1.50 -9.65 -11.78
CA LEU A 62 0.50 -9.22 -12.76
C LEU A 62 -0.63 -8.47 -12.04
N ALA A 63 -0.74 -7.16 -12.28
CA ALA A 63 -1.89 -6.39 -11.85
C ALA A 63 -3.02 -6.53 -12.90
N MET A 64 -4.05 -7.31 -12.58
CA MET A 64 -5.24 -7.52 -13.40
C MET A 64 -6.52 -7.24 -12.60
N ASP A 65 -6.42 -6.27 -11.71
CA ASP A 65 -7.44 -5.88 -10.72
C ASP A 65 -8.26 -4.66 -11.14
N GLU A 66 -8.25 -4.33 -12.43
CA GLU A 66 -9.01 -3.20 -12.95
C GLU A 66 -10.49 -3.32 -12.60
N SER A 67 -11.06 -2.22 -12.10
CA SER A 67 -12.50 -2.13 -11.85
C SER A 67 -13.30 -2.30 -13.15
N ASN A 68 -14.58 -2.63 -13.02
CA ASN A 68 -15.48 -2.76 -14.18
C ASN A 68 -15.49 -1.51 -15.06
N ALA A 69 -15.40 -0.31 -14.45
CA ALA A 69 -15.31 0.94 -15.20
C ALA A 69 -14.01 1.06 -15.99
N THR A 70 -12.89 0.63 -15.42
CA THR A 70 -11.58 0.65 -16.09
C THR A 70 -11.52 -0.37 -17.22
N CYS A 71 -12.02 -1.59 -17.00
CA CYS A 71 -12.18 -2.59 -18.05
C CYS A 71 -13.08 -2.06 -19.19
N GLY A 72 -14.18 -1.40 -18.84
CA GLY A 72 -15.09 -0.81 -19.82
C GLY A 72 -14.41 0.19 -20.74
N LYS A 73 -13.52 1.05 -20.21
CA LYS A 73 -12.75 1.98 -21.04
C LYS A 73 -11.80 1.25 -22.01
N ARG A 74 -11.17 0.17 -21.56
CA ARG A 74 -10.30 -0.65 -22.41
C ARG A 74 -11.09 -1.39 -23.50
N LEU A 75 -12.22 -2.00 -23.14
CA LEU A 75 -13.10 -2.68 -24.09
C LEU A 75 -13.66 -1.71 -25.13
N ALA A 76 -14.10 -0.52 -24.72
CA ALA A 76 -14.60 0.52 -25.63
C ALA A 76 -13.55 0.95 -26.66
N SER A 77 -12.26 0.96 -26.32
CA SER A 77 -11.19 1.33 -27.26
C SER A 77 -11.06 0.35 -28.45
N ILE A 78 -11.60 -0.86 -28.31
CA ILE A 78 -11.62 -1.88 -29.36
C ILE A 78 -13.05 -2.20 -29.85
N GLY A 79 -14.01 -1.32 -29.52
CA GLY A 79 -15.40 -1.45 -29.99
C GLY A 79 -16.23 -2.51 -29.27
N LEU A 80 -15.80 -2.98 -28.10
CA LEU A 80 -16.54 -3.97 -27.30
C LEU A 80 -17.30 -3.31 -26.14
N GLU A 81 -18.49 -3.84 -25.88
CA GLU A 81 -19.31 -3.42 -24.74
C GLU A 81 -18.73 -3.91 -23.40
N ASN A 82 -18.99 -3.16 -22.34
CA ASN A 82 -18.59 -3.51 -20.99
C ASN A 82 -19.56 -4.51 -20.35
N THR A 83 -19.63 -5.71 -20.87
CA THR A 83 -20.39 -6.82 -20.32
C THR A 83 -19.51 -7.71 -19.44
N GLU A 84 -20.14 -8.48 -18.54
CA GLU A 84 -19.41 -9.48 -17.73
C GLU A 84 -18.69 -10.49 -18.62
N ALA A 85 -19.34 -10.98 -19.68
CA ALA A 85 -18.73 -11.92 -20.62
C ALA A 85 -17.47 -11.36 -21.28
N ASN A 86 -17.48 -10.11 -21.71
CA ASN A 86 -16.31 -9.48 -22.32
C ASN A 86 -15.18 -9.25 -21.28
N ARG A 87 -15.52 -8.90 -20.04
CA ARG A 87 -14.52 -8.81 -18.95
C ARG A 87 -13.94 -10.18 -18.62
N GLN A 88 -14.76 -11.22 -18.57
CA GLN A 88 -14.32 -12.61 -18.38
C GLN A 88 -13.37 -13.06 -19.50
N ALA A 89 -13.73 -12.79 -20.76
CA ALA A 89 -12.88 -13.11 -21.90
C ALA A 89 -11.52 -12.39 -21.82
N TYR A 90 -11.51 -11.11 -21.44
CA TYR A 90 -10.30 -10.33 -21.21
C TYR A 90 -9.42 -10.95 -20.10
N ARG A 91 -10.01 -11.34 -18.97
CA ARG A 91 -9.28 -11.99 -17.87
C ARG A 91 -8.77 -13.37 -18.27
N THR A 92 -9.57 -14.16 -18.97
CA THR A 92 -9.16 -15.47 -19.50
C THR A 92 -7.94 -15.33 -20.39
N LEU A 93 -7.92 -14.37 -21.32
CA LEU A 93 -6.78 -14.11 -22.19
C LEU A 93 -5.48 -13.89 -21.41
N LEU A 94 -5.54 -13.15 -20.31
CA LEU A 94 -4.38 -12.87 -19.47
C LEU A 94 -3.86 -14.14 -18.76
N VAL A 95 -4.75 -14.88 -18.09
CA VAL A 95 -4.35 -16.01 -17.25
C VAL A 95 -3.99 -17.27 -18.04
N THR A 96 -4.47 -17.38 -19.26
CA THR A 96 -4.15 -18.51 -20.16
C THR A 96 -2.98 -18.25 -21.11
N ALA A 97 -2.30 -17.10 -20.96
CA ALA A 97 -1.15 -16.78 -21.79
C ALA A 97 -0.06 -17.86 -21.66
N PRO A 98 0.44 -18.43 -22.77
CA PRO A 98 1.45 -19.49 -22.73
C PRO A 98 2.72 -19.05 -22.00
N GLY A 99 3.20 -19.87 -21.06
CA GLY A 99 4.42 -19.60 -20.32
C GLY A 99 4.31 -18.52 -19.24
N LEU A 100 3.11 -18.04 -18.91
CA LEU A 100 2.90 -16.96 -17.94
C LEU A 100 3.62 -17.21 -16.61
N GLY A 101 3.55 -18.42 -16.07
CA GLY A 101 4.18 -18.79 -14.80
C GLY A 101 5.71 -18.71 -14.78
N GLN A 102 6.36 -18.59 -15.95
CA GLN A 102 7.82 -18.37 -16.03
C GLN A 102 8.19 -16.93 -15.64
N TYR A 103 7.29 -15.98 -15.87
CA TYR A 103 7.53 -14.54 -15.69
C TYR A 103 6.76 -13.92 -14.54
N ILE A 104 5.68 -14.57 -14.08
CA ILE A 104 4.76 -14.03 -13.08
C ILE A 104 4.73 -14.96 -11.87
N SER A 105 4.89 -14.40 -10.68
CA SER A 105 4.84 -15.11 -9.40
C SER A 105 3.54 -14.87 -8.63
N GLY A 106 2.86 -13.77 -8.89
CA GLY A 106 1.59 -13.41 -8.27
C GLY A 106 0.70 -12.64 -9.22
N ALA A 107 -0.62 -12.72 -9.04
CA ALA A 107 -1.59 -11.95 -9.81
C ALA A 107 -2.60 -11.29 -8.87
N ILE A 108 -2.87 -10.01 -9.07
CA ILE A 108 -3.87 -9.27 -8.29
C ILE A 108 -5.18 -9.31 -9.05
N LEU A 109 -6.22 -9.89 -8.44
CA LEU A 109 -7.54 -10.06 -9.04
C LEU A 109 -8.50 -8.97 -8.60
N PHE A 110 -9.46 -8.63 -9.45
CA PHE A 110 -10.66 -7.92 -9.06
C PHE A 110 -11.68 -8.91 -8.47
N GLU A 111 -12.56 -8.47 -7.56
CA GLU A 111 -13.50 -9.33 -6.85
C GLU A 111 -14.34 -10.21 -7.78
N GLU A 112 -14.91 -9.64 -8.87
CA GLU A 112 -15.67 -10.39 -9.87
C GLU A 112 -14.85 -11.58 -10.42
N THR A 113 -13.59 -11.34 -10.76
CA THR A 113 -12.67 -12.32 -11.37
C THR A 113 -12.32 -13.48 -10.43
N LEU A 114 -12.29 -13.22 -9.11
CA LEU A 114 -12.00 -14.25 -8.11
C LEU A 114 -12.99 -15.43 -8.19
N TYR A 115 -14.24 -15.14 -8.52
CA TYR A 115 -15.31 -16.15 -8.56
C TYR A 115 -15.58 -16.67 -9.97
N GLN A 116 -15.03 -16.05 -11.00
CA GLN A 116 -15.25 -16.42 -12.40
C GLN A 116 -14.45 -17.68 -12.79
N SER A 117 -14.97 -18.34 -13.80
CA SER A 117 -14.25 -19.38 -14.55
C SER A 117 -13.76 -18.80 -15.89
N ALA A 118 -12.71 -19.39 -16.42
CA ALA A 118 -12.28 -19.14 -17.79
C ALA A 118 -13.32 -19.69 -18.79
N VAL A 119 -13.14 -19.39 -20.06
CA VAL A 119 -14.06 -19.84 -21.13
C VAL A 119 -14.13 -21.36 -21.24
N ASP A 120 -13.07 -22.06 -20.84
CA ASP A 120 -13.01 -23.54 -20.79
C ASP A 120 -13.67 -24.16 -19.54
N GLY A 121 -14.24 -23.35 -18.66
CA GLY A 121 -14.93 -23.77 -17.43
C GLY A 121 -14.06 -23.93 -16.20
N ARG A 122 -12.73 -23.88 -16.32
CA ARG A 122 -11.84 -23.93 -15.14
C ARG A 122 -11.88 -22.62 -14.35
N LYS A 123 -11.80 -22.70 -13.04
CA LYS A 123 -11.71 -21.49 -12.20
C LYS A 123 -10.44 -20.71 -12.52
N ILE A 124 -10.55 -19.39 -12.62
CA ILE A 124 -9.38 -18.52 -12.88
C ILE A 124 -8.30 -18.71 -11.80
N VAL A 125 -8.70 -18.87 -10.55
CA VAL A 125 -7.77 -19.12 -9.44
C VAL A 125 -7.04 -20.45 -9.55
N ASP A 126 -7.70 -21.48 -10.06
CA ASP A 126 -7.07 -22.80 -10.27
C ASP A 126 -6.06 -22.77 -11.41
N ILE A 127 -6.37 -22.05 -12.49
CA ILE A 127 -5.43 -21.85 -13.60
C ILE A 127 -4.16 -21.13 -13.11
N LEU A 128 -4.30 -20.09 -12.29
CA LEU A 128 -3.15 -19.40 -11.71
C LEU A 128 -2.31 -20.34 -10.83
N ALA A 129 -2.96 -21.14 -9.98
CA ALA A 129 -2.30 -22.11 -9.12
C ALA A 129 -1.56 -23.19 -9.92
N GLU A 130 -2.13 -23.71 -11.00
CA GLU A 130 -1.50 -24.67 -11.92
C GLU A 130 -0.21 -24.10 -12.54
N HIS A 131 -0.18 -22.80 -12.80
CA HIS A 131 1.00 -22.09 -13.32
C HIS A 131 2.00 -21.68 -12.22
N GLY A 132 1.76 -22.02 -10.96
CA GLY A 132 2.61 -21.63 -9.82
C GLY A 132 2.55 -20.13 -9.54
N ILE A 133 1.43 -19.48 -9.85
CA ILE A 133 1.16 -18.06 -9.62
C ILE A 133 0.25 -17.90 -8.40
N VAL A 134 0.67 -17.12 -7.42
CA VAL A 134 -0.11 -16.85 -6.21
C VAL A 134 -1.27 -15.91 -6.55
N PRO A 135 -2.54 -16.32 -6.38
CA PRO A 135 -3.67 -15.42 -6.57
C PRO A 135 -3.76 -14.42 -5.40
N GLY A 136 -3.85 -13.15 -5.71
CA GLY A 136 -4.08 -12.04 -4.79
C GLY A 136 -5.40 -11.36 -5.11
N ILE A 137 -5.85 -10.48 -4.23
CA ILE A 137 -7.14 -9.78 -4.35
C ILE A 137 -7.00 -8.30 -4.05
N LYS A 138 -7.66 -7.45 -4.85
CA LYS A 138 -7.87 -6.05 -4.57
C LYS A 138 -8.88 -5.89 -3.43
N VAL A 139 -8.41 -5.41 -2.27
CA VAL A 139 -9.25 -5.27 -1.07
C VAL A 139 -9.74 -3.84 -0.82
N ASP A 140 -9.24 -2.85 -1.56
CA ASP A 140 -9.66 -1.45 -1.40
C ASP A 140 -11.00 -1.17 -2.08
N LYS A 141 -11.72 -0.17 -1.56
CA LYS A 141 -12.97 0.36 -2.12
C LYS A 141 -12.79 1.74 -2.78
N GLY A 142 -11.56 2.11 -3.10
CA GLY A 142 -11.16 3.40 -3.62
C GLY A 142 -10.47 4.28 -2.58
N LEU A 143 -10.14 5.52 -2.98
CA LEU A 143 -9.47 6.47 -2.12
C LEU A 143 -10.46 7.14 -1.16
N VAL A 144 -10.04 7.31 0.10
CA VAL A 144 -10.75 8.09 1.10
C VAL A 144 -9.82 9.21 1.61
N PRO A 145 -10.34 10.40 1.96
CA PRO A 145 -9.53 11.46 2.55
C PRO A 145 -8.92 11.00 3.87
N LEU A 146 -7.63 11.25 4.05
CA LEU A 146 -6.98 11.01 5.33
C LEU A 146 -7.45 12.06 6.35
N ALA A 147 -7.91 11.62 7.51
CA ALA A 147 -8.34 12.53 8.57
C ALA A 147 -7.20 13.50 8.94
N GLY A 148 -7.52 14.81 8.99
CA GLY A 148 -6.54 15.86 9.24
C GLY A 148 -5.65 16.25 8.06
N SER A 149 -5.82 15.65 6.89
CA SER A 149 -5.13 16.11 5.67
C SER A 149 -5.95 17.19 4.97
N THR A 150 -5.28 18.26 4.52
CA THR A 150 -5.90 19.32 3.70
C THR A 150 -5.80 19.03 2.21
N THR A 151 -5.27 17.89 1.82
CA THR A 151 -5.03 17.56 0.41
C THR A 151 -6.33 17.04 -0.21
N SER A 152 -7.07 17.97 -0.77
CA SER A 152 -8.05 17.68 -1.80
C SER A 152 -7.28 17.59 -3.13
N ARG A 153 -7.05 16.41 -3.63
CA ARG A 153 -6.95 16.03 -5.07
C ARG A 153 -6.12 14.80 -5.26
#